data_52f01bf51472b9f7d4c3fac893dd60f6
#
_entry.id   52f01bf51472b9f7d4c3fac893dd60f6
#
_cell.length_a   1.000
_cell.length_b   1.000
_cell.length_c   1.000
_cell.angle_alpha   90.00
_cell.angle_beta   90.00
_cell.angle_gamma   90.00
#
_symmetry.space_group_name_H-M   'P 1'
#
loop_
_entity.id
_entity.type
_entity.pdbx_description
1 polymer ?
#
loop_
_entity_poly.entity_id
_entity_poly.type
_entity_poly.pdbx_seq_one_letter_code
_entity_poly.pdbx_strand_id
1 'polypeptide(L)'
;MYNKRNLQRLELICKKIDVIQQICKIGVEKALADELRDRSAIIMHLISCNEQLQKIQDSGDIEILSIFAPSDIAGLRGIRNASAHDYEGLNLAIVQSVISDYLPSIKQNIDKFLKNKI
;
A
#
# COMPACT_ATOMS: atom_id res chain seq x y z
N MET A 1 19.82 -0.12 -14.36
CA MET A 1 19.30 -1.50 -14.23
C MET A 1 18.64 -1.68 -12.88
N TYR A 2 17.46 -2.25 -12.85
CA TYR A 2 16.74 -2.45 -11.60
C TYR A 2 16.95 -3.84 -11.03
N ASN A 3 16.77 -3.96 -9.73
CA ASN A 3 16.96 -5.18 -8.98
C ASN A 3 15.76 -6.11 -9.21
N LYS A 4 16.03 -7.37 -9.60
CA LYS A 4 14.99 -8.37 -9.81
C LYS A 4 14.13 -8.59 -8.55
N ARG A 5 14.76 -8.51 -7.38
CA ARG A 5 14.04 -8.63 -6.11
C ARG A 5 13.03 -7.49 -5.93
N ASN A 6 13.34 -6.30 -6.45
CA ASN A 6 12.41 -5.18 -6.38
C ASN A 6 11.19 -5.39 -7.28
N LEU A 7 11.33 -6.10 -8.41
CA LEU A 7 10.17 -6.45 -9.23
C LEU A 7 9.21 -7.36 -8.44
N GLN A 8 9.76 -8.31 -7.69
CA GLN A 8 8.97 -9.18 -6.82
C GLN A 8 8.27 -8.38 -5.72
N ARG A 9 8.93 -7.36 -5.17
CA ARG A 9 8.34 -6.49 -4.17
C ARG A 9 7.16 -5.70 -4.74
N LEU A 10 7.30 -5.20 -5.98
CA LEU A 10 6.19 -4.52 -6.66
C LEU A 10 5.00 -5.46 -6.87
N GLU A 11 5.26 -6.70 -7.29
CA GLU A 11 4.20 -7.69 -7.47
C GLU A 11 3.48 -7.97 -6.15
N LEU A 12 4.23 -8.05 -5.05
CA LEU A 12 3.65 -8.28 -3.74
C LEU A 12 2.78 -7.10 -3.29
N ILE A 13 3.24 -5.87 -3.54
CA ILE A 13 2.42 -4.67 -3.26
C ILE A 13 1.09 -4.77 -4.01
N CYS A 14 1.10 -5.11 -5.29
CA CYS A 14 -0.12 -5.26 -6.09
C CYS A 14 -1.04 -6.31 -5.51
N LYS A 15 -0.51 -7.47 -5.08
CA LYS A 15 -1.31 -8.52 -4.47
C LYS A 15 -1.98 -8.05 -3.19
N LYS A 16 -1.25 -7.30 -2.37
CA LYS A 16 -1.80 -6.75 -1.12
C LYS A 16 -2.90 -5.74 -1.40
N ILE A 17 -2.71 -4.88 -2.39
CA ILE A 17 -3.74 -3.92 -2.80
C ILE A 17 -4.98 -4.67 -3.29
N ASP A 18 -4.81 -5.72 -4.09
CA ASP A 18 -5.95 -6.52 -4.57
C ASP A 18 -6.75 -7.11 -3.41
N VAL A 19 -6.07 -7.63 -2.38
CA VAL A 19 -6.74 -8.18 -1.20
C VAL A 19 -7.52 -7.09 -0.47
N ILE A 20 -6.91 -5.91 -0.29
CA ILE A 20 -7.60 -4.78 0.35
C ILE A 20 -8.85 -4.40 -0.43
N GLN A 21 -8.76 -4.34 -1.77
CA GLN A 21 -9.90 -4.01 -2.61
C GLN A 21 -10.99 -5.07 -2.53
N GLN A 22 -10.63 -6.34 -2.42
CA GLN A 22 -11.57 -7.44 -2.21
C GLN A 22 -12.31 -7.28 -0.88
N ILE A 23 -11.57 -7.01 0.18
CA ILE A 23 -12.17 -6.82 1.52
C ILE A 23 -13.15 -5.64 1.48
N CYS A 24 -12.81 -4.59 0.73
CA CYS A 24 -13.62 -3.37 0.66
C CYS A 24 -14.79 -3.46 -0.32
N LYS A 25 -15.04 -4.60 -0.96
CA LYS A 25 -16.18 -4.75 -1.88
C LYS A 25 -17.52 -4.50 -1.22
N ILE A 26 -17.63 -4.77 0.06
CA ILE A 26 -18.86 -4.50 0.83
C ILE A 26 -19.02 -3.02 1.16
N GLY A 27 -18.04 -2.20 0.82
CA GLY A 27 -17.94 -0.79 1.17
C GLY A 27 -16.80 -0.56 2.12
N VAL A 28 -16.00 0.49 1.86
CA VAL A 28 -14.82 0.80 2.68
C VAL A 28 -15.21 1.06 4.14
N GLU A 29 -16.28 1.83 4.35
CA GLU A 29 -16.73 2.16 5.70
C GLU A 29 -17.16 0.91 6.47
N LYS A 30 -17.89 0.01 5.81
CA LYS A 30 -18.33 -1.23 6.43
C LYS A 30 -17.16 -2.14 6.79
N ALA A 31 -16.19 -2.24 5.88
CA ALA A 31 -15.00 -3.05 6.13
C ALA A 31 -14.22 -2.50 7.32
N LEU A 32 -14.03 -1.19 7.38
CA LEU A 32 -13.30 -0.56 8.49
C LEU A 32 -14.07 -0.60 9.81
N ALA A 33 -15.40 -0.77 9.77
CA ALA A 33 -16.20 -0.92 10.98
C ALA A 33 -16.00 -2.27 11.66
N ASP A 34 -15.54 -3.29 10.92
CA ASP A 34 -15.26 -4.62 11.47
C ASP A 34 -13.85 -4.61 12.09
N GLU A 35 -13.79 -4.24 13.37
CA GLU A 35 -12.52 -3.99 14.07
C GLU A 35 -11.59 -5.19 14.13
N LEU A 36 -12.14 -6.38 14.36
CA LEU A 36 -11.33 -7.54 14.67
C LEU A 36 -10.89 -8.35 13.44
N ARG A 37 -11.59 -8.20 12.32
CA ARG A 37 -11.28 -8.97 11.13
C ARG A 37 -10.89 -8.08 9.97
N ASP A 38 -11.84 -7.37 9.38
CA ASP A 38 -11.58 -6.65 8.13
C ASP A 38 -10.68 -5.43 8.32
N ARG A 39 -10.90 -4.64 9.36
CA ARG A 39 -10.02 -3.50 9.66
C ARG A 39 -8.59 -3.95 9.92
N SER A 40 -8.42 -4.97 10.74
CA SER A 40 -7.09 -5.50 11.07
C SER A 40 -6.38 -6.01 9.83
N ALA A 41 -7.10 -6.74 8.96
CA ALA A 41 -6.53 -7.25 7.72
C ALA A 41 -6.10 -6.10 6.80
N ILE A 42 -6.94 -5.09 6.63
CA ILE A 42 -6.64 -3.93 5.79
C ILE A 42 -5.37 -3.23 6.28
N ILE A 43 -5.31 -2.93 7.57
CA ILE A 43 -4.17 -2.19 8.14
C ILE A 43 -2.90 -3.02 8.03
N MET A 44 -2.95 -4.33 8.29
CA MET A 44 -1.79 -5.21 8.12
C MET A 44 -1.26 -5.19 6.69
N HIS A 45 -2.16 -5.22 5.71
CA HIS A 45 -1.75 -5.18 4.31
C HIS A 45 -1.18 -3.82 3.92
N LEU A 46 -1.74 -2.73 4.45
CA LEU A 46 -1.18 -1.39 4.21
C LEU A 46 0.23 -1.27 4.79
N ILE A 47 0.43 -1.77 6.01
CA ILE A 47 1.75 -1.79 6.65
C ILE A 47 2.73 -2.62 5.80
N SER A 48 2.28 -3.77 5.33
CA SER A 48 3.11 -4.64 4.49
C SER A 48 3.50 -3.96 3.18
N CYS A 49 2.58 -3.23 2.55
CA CYS A 49 2.89 -2.44 1.36
C CYS A 49 4.00 -1.42 1.65
N ASN A 50 3.89 -0.72 2.78
CA ASN A 50 4.91 0.24 3.18
C ASN A 50 6.27 -0.43 3.41
N GLU A 51 6.28 -1.62 4.01
CA GLU A 51 7.52 -2.36 4.23
C GLU A 51 8.21 -2.73 2.93
N GLN A 52 7.46 -3.19 1.94
CA GLN A 52 8.02 -3.50 0.62
C GLN A 52 8.58 -2.25 -0.04
N LEU A 53 7.84 -1.14 0.03
CA LEU A 53 8.29 0.13 -0.52
C LEU A 53 9.57 0.61 0.18
N GLN A 54 9.65 0.47 1.50
CA GLN A 54 10.84 0.85 2.25
C GLN A 54 12.07 0.04 1.82
N LYS A 55 11.89 -1.26 1.57
CA LYS A 55 12.97 -2.11 1.07
C LYS A 55 13.45 -1.66 -0.31
N ILE A 56 12.53 -1.23 -1.17
CA ILE A 56 12.88 -0.67 -2.47
C ILE A 56 13.68 0.62 -2.30
N GLN A 57 13.23 1.49 -1.39
CA GLN A 57 13.95 2.74 -1.09
C GLN A 57 15.36 2.46 -0.57
N ASP A 58 15.49 1.50 0.35
CA ASP A 58 16.79 1.14 0.94
C ASP A 58 17.74 0.56 -0.10
N SER A 59 17.24 -0.07 -1.15
CA SER A 59 18.06 -0.60 -2.22
C SER A 59 18.61 0.48 -3.15
N GLY A 60 18.06 1.70 -3.08
CA GLY A 60 18.51 2.81 -3.91
C GLY A 60 18.09 2.74 -5.37
N ASP A 61 17.05 1.95 -5.68
CA ASP A 61 16.57 1.76 -7.05
C ASP A 61 15.71 2.95 -7.49
N ILE A 62 16.38 3.97 -8.01
CA ILE A 62 15.74 5.23 -8.38
C ILE A 62 14.73 5.05 -9.51
N GLU A 63 15.00 4.16 -10.46
CA GLU A 63 14.09 3.90 -11.57
C GLU A 63 12.73 3.41 -11.08
N ILE A 64 12.74 2.42 -10.20
CA ILE A 64 11.49 1.88 -9.64
C ILE A 64 10.81 2.92 -8.74
N LEU A 65 11.57 3.62 -7.90
CA LEU A 65 11.00 4.63 -7.01
C LEU A 65 10.30 5.75 -7.77
N SER A 66 10.75 6.06 -8.98
CA SER A 66 10.18 7.14 -9.77
C SER A 66 8.72 6.90 -10.20
N ILE A 67 8.24 5.65 -10.11
CA ILE A 67 6.85 5.35 -10.47
C ILE A 67 5.86 5.73 -9.36
N PHE A 68 6.37 5.95 -8.14
CA PHE A 68 5.52 6.33 -7.01
C PHE A 68 5.48 7.84 -6.85
N ALA A 69 4.29 8.40 -6.69
CA ALA A 69 4.15 9.80 -6.34
C ALA A 69 4.60 10.02 -4.90
N PRO A 70 5.24 11.15 -4.56
CA PRO A 70 5.61 11.44 -3.18
C PRO A 70 4.44 11.34 -2.20
N SER A 71 3.23 11.73 -2.63
CA SER A 71 2.03 11.63 -1.80
C SER A 71 1.63 10.19 -1.50
N ASP A 72 1.85 9.27 -2.44
CA ASP A 72 1.57 7.84 -2.24
C ASP A 72 2.50 7.25 -1.18
N ILE A 73 3.79 7.58 -1.28
CA ILE A 73 4.79 7.14 -0.32
C ILE A 73 4.46 7.68 1.08
N ALA A 74 4.15 8.97 1.16
CA ALA A 74 3.80 9.62 2.43
C ALA A 74 2.54 9.02 3.04
N GLY A 75 1.54 8.70 2.21
CA GLY A 75 0.30 8.10 2.68
C GLY A 75 0.52 6.75 3.35
N LEU A 76 1.26 5.87 2.69
CA LEU A 76 1.57 4.54 3.25
C LEU A 76 2.41 4.65 4.52
N ARG A 77 3.43 5.51 4.50
CA ARG A 77 4.30 5.72 5.66
C ARG A 77 3.52 6.28 6.83
N GLY A 78 2.59 7.20 6.58
CA GLY A 78 1.74 7.78 7.61
C GLY A 78 0.90 6.74 8.34
N ILE A 79 0.31 5.80 7.60
CA ILE A 79 -0.46 4.70 8.19
C ILE A 79 0.44 3.82 9.06
N ARG A 80 1.62 3.45 8.54
CA ARG A 80 2.57 2.61 9.29
C ARG A 80 2.99 3.31 10.59
N ASN A 81 3.34 4.58 10.53
CA ASN A 81 3.81 5.32 11.70
C ASN A 81 2.70 5.50 12.73
N ALA A 82 1.49 5.87 12.28
CA ALA A 82 0.35 6.04 13.17
C ALA A 82 -0.03 4.71 13.83
N SER A 83 -0.02 3.61 13.08
CA SER A 83 -0.33 2.27 13.61
C SER A 83 0.67 1.83 14.67
N ALA A 84 1.95 2.09 14.45
CA ALA A 84 3.00 1.72 15.39
C ALA A 84 2.92 2.54 16.67
N HIS A 85 2.45 3.79 16.57
CA HIS A 85 2.35 4.69 17.70
C HIS A 85 1.09 4.44 18.53
N ASP A 86 -0.05 4.32 17.87
CA ASP A 86 -1.34 4.11 18.53
C ASP A 86 -2.32 3.42 17.57
N TYR A 87 -2.27 2.10 17.53
CA TYR A 87 -3.11 1.32 16.63
C TYR A 87 -4.59 1.57 16.86
N GLU A 88 -5.01 1.58 18.13
CA GLU A 88 -6.43 1.74 18.47
C GLU A 88 -6.94 3.17 18.20
N GLY A 89 -6.03 4.14 18.18
CA GLY A 89 -6.37 5.53 17.94
C GLY A 89 -6.23 5.97 16.49
N LEU A 90 -6.08 5.01 15.54
CA LEU A 90 -5.96 5.33 14.13
C LEU A 90 -7.16 6.14 13.62
N ASN A 91 -6.87 7.19 12.88
CA ASN A 91 -7.88 7.99 12.21
C ASN A 91 -8.37 7.24 10.97
N LEU A 92 -9.55 6.63 11.06
CA LEU A 92 -10.10 5.80 9.99
C LEU A 92 -10.44 6.60 8.73
N ALA A 93 -10.69 7.90 8.85
CA ALA A 93 -10.90 8.74 7.68
C ALA A 93 -9.62 8.86 6.84
N ILE A 94 -8.47 8.90 7.49
CA ILE A 94 -7.18 8.90 6.79
C ILE A 94 -6.94 7.55 6.13
N VAL A 95 -7.23 6.46 6.83
CA VAL A 95 -7.11 5.10 6.25
C VAL A 95 -8.00 4.97 5.02
N GLN A 96 -9.24 5.43 5.11
CA GLN A 96 -10.19 5.40 4.00
C GLN A 96 -9.66 6.22 2.81
N SER A 97 -9.09 7.38 3.07
CA SER A 97 -8.51 8.23 2.03
C SER A 97 -7.36 7.52 1.31
N VAL A 98 -6.49 6.85 2.04
CA VAL A 98 -5.39 6.08 1.43
C VAL A 98 -5.94 5.00 0.51
N ILE A 99 -6.94 4.25 0.97
CA ILE A 99 -7.55 3.17 0.19
C ILE A 99 -8.20 3.71 -1.08
N SER A 100 -8.96 4.80 -0.97
CA SER A 100 -9.78 5.32 -2.06
C SER A 100 -8.98 6.17 -3.04
N ASP A 101 -8.03 6.97 -2.54
CA ASP A 101 -7.35 7.99 -3.33
C ASP A 101 -5.97 7.57 -3.83
N TYR A 102 -5.25 6.75 -3.05
CA TYR A 102 -3.86 6.41 -3.38
C TYR A 102 -3.66 5.00 -3.92
N LEU A 103 -4.32 3.99 -3.34
CA LEU A 103 -4.09 2.61 -3.75
C LEU A 103 -4.39 2.34 -5.23
N PRO A 104 -5.48 2.87 -5.82
CA PRO A 104 -5.72 2.63 -7.24
C PRO A 104 -4.62 3.19 -8.13
N SER A 105 -4.11 4.36 -7.80
CA SER A 105 -3.03 5.00 -8.53
C SER A 105 -1.71 4.21 -8.40
N ILE A 106 -1.40 3.79 -7.19
CA ILE A 106 -0.20 2.98 -6.93
C ILE A 106 -0.25 1.70 -7.76
N LYS A 107 -1.36 0.99 -7.71
CA LYS A 107 -1.53 -0.26 -8.46
C LYS A 107 -1.40 -0.03 -9.96
N GLN A 108 -2.05 0.99 -10.47
CA GLN A 108 -2.00 1.32 -11.90
C GLN A 108 -0.57 1.60 -12.35
N ASN A 109 0.17 2.37 -11.57
CA ASN A 109 1.56 2.71 -11.91
C ASN A 109 2.46 1.49 -11.89
N ILE A 110 2.27 0.59 -10.92
CA ILE A 110 3.03 -0.65 -10.82
C ILE A 110 2.72 -1.56 -12.00
N ASP A 111 1.44 -1.77 -12.30
CA ASP A 111 1.01 -2.63 -13.41
C ASP A 111 1.58 -2.13 -14.74
N LYS A 112 1.54 -0.83 -14.96
CA LYS A 112 2.07 -0.21 -16.16
C LYS A 112 3.59 -0.42 -16.27
N PHE A 113 4.30 -0.25 -15.16
CA PHE A 113 5.75 -0.46 -15.13
C PHE A 113 6.11 -1.92 -15.42
N LEU A 114 5.44 -2.87 -14.75
CA LEU A 114 5.71 -4.29 -14.92
C LEU A 114 5.38 -4.75 -16.35
N LYS A 115 4.30 -4.25 -16.91
CA LYS A 115 3.89 -4.57 -18.29
C LYS A 115 4.95 -4.16 -19.29
N ASN A 116 5.59 -3.02 -19.08
CA ASN A 116 6.61 -2.51 -19.99
C ASN A 116 7.95 -3.23 -19.86
N LYS A 117 8.13 -4.08 -18.84
CA LYS A 117 9.38 -4.79 -18.57
C LYS A 117 9.36 -6.25 -19.01
N ILE A 118 8.25 -6.72 -19.53
CA ILE A 118 8.10 -8.11 -20.02
C ILE A 118 8.61 -8.24 -21.46
#